data_118a5b3e22d9a7cc44b52cbcc59d8d4d
#
_entry.id   118a5b3e22d9a7cc44b52cbcc59d8d4d
#
_cell.length_a   1.000
_cell.length_b   1.000
_cell.length_c   1.000
_cell.angle_alpha   90.00
_cell.angle_beta   90.00
_cell.angle_gamma   90.00
#
_symmetry.space_group_name_H-M   'P 1'
#
loop_
_entity.id
_entity.type
_entity.pdbx_description
1 polymer ?
#
loop_
_entity_poly.entity_id
_entity_poly.type
_entity_poly.pdbx_seq_one_letter_code
_entity_poly.pdbx_strand_id
1 'polypeptide(L)'
;MKLAVFFPGIGYHCDKPLLYYAKKLTQQCRYEECISLSYSYDRGNIRGNQQKMQQAFEALYAQAEEKLADVDFGKYSEILFISKSVGTIIASAYAQKYKISCRQVLYTPLEQTYAFPHEDAIAFIGTADPWSNPQKVVRLSEQQHIPIYTYDGANHSIEAAE
;
A
#
# COMPACT_ATOMS: atom_id res chain seq x y z
N MET A 1 -17.74 -12.88 7.18
CA MET A 1 -17.08 -11.66 7.66
C MET A 1 -16.09 -11.15 6.61
N LYS A 2 -15.89 -9.85 6.58
CA LYS A 2 -14.94 -9.18 5.68
C LYS A 2 -13.80 -8.58 6.48
N LEU A 3 -12.59 -8.67 5.95
CA LEU A 3 -11.36 -8.17 6.58
C LEU A 3 -10.73 -7.07 5.73
N ALA A 4 -10.38 -5.96 6.36
CA ALA A 4 -9.50 -4.94 5.76
C ALA A 4 -8.17 -4.89 6.51
N VAL A 5 -7.06 -4.93 5.77
CA VAL A 5 -5.71 -4.81 6.34
C VAL A 5 -5.04 -3.57 5.76
N PHE A 6 -4.49 -2.74 6.63
CA PHE A 6 -3.85 -1.47 6.27
C PHE A 6 -2.35 -1.59 6.39
N PHE A 7 -1.66 -1.35 5.28
CA PHE A 7 -0.20 -1.39 5.18
C PHE A 7 0.33 0.04 5.04
N PRO A 8 0.80 0.65 6.13
CA PRO A 8 1.26 2.05 6.09
C PRO A 8 2.58 2.22 5.34
N GLY A 9 2.93 3.48 5.08
CA GLY A 9 4.24 3.84 4.56
C GLY A 9 5.22 4.17 5.69
N ILE A 10 6.47 4.43 5.32
CA ILE A 10 7.47 4.96 6.25
C ILE A 10 7.10 6.41 6.53
N GLY A 11 6.92 6.76 7.82
CA GLY A 11 6.49 8.09 8.22
C GLY A 11 5.05 8.44 7.85
N TYR A 12 4.30 7.48 7.35
CA TYR A 12 2.88 7.67 7.02
C TYR A 12 2.06 6.55 7.66
N HIS A 13 1.76 6.74 8.95
CA HIS A 13 1.02 5.76 9.76
C HIS A 13 -0.48 5.75 9.41
N CYS A 14 -1.20 4.77 9.95
CA CYS A 14 -2.61 4.53 9.58
C CYS A 14 -3.58 5.60 10.05
N ASP A 15 -3.16 6.52 10.93
CA ASP A 15 -3.99 7.66 11.35
C ASP A 15 -3.79 8.91 10.50
N LYS A 16 -2.89 8.87 9.53
CA LYS A 16 -2.74 9.94 8.53
C LYS A 16 -3.93 9.95 7.54
N PRO A 17 -4.24 11.10 6.92
CA PRO A 17 -5.52 11.32 6.24
C PRO A 17 -5.97 10.24 5.28
N LEU A 18 -5.13 9.81 4.33
CA LEU A 18 -5.55 8.82 3.32
C LEU A 18 -5.98 7.50 3.97
N LEU A 19 -5.18 6.99 4.90
CA LEU A 19 -5.47 5.73 5.56
C LEU A 19 -6.57 5.86 6.61
N TYR A 20 -6.60 6.99 7.33
CA TYR A 20 -7.66 7.27 8.30
C TYR A 20 -9.05 7.28 7.64
N TYR A 21 -9.21 8.05 6.57
CA TYR A 21 -10.50 8.12 5.88
C TYR A 21 -10.84 6.83 5.13
N ALA A 22 -9.85 6.14 4.58
CA ALA A 22 -10.07 4.83 4.00
C ALA A 22 -10.63 3.85 5.05
N LYS A 23 -10.11 3.88 6.28
CA LYS A 23 -10.62 3.04 7.36
C LYS A 23 -12.08 3.36 7.68
N LYS A 24 -12.44 4.65 7.72
CA LYS A 24 -13.84 5.04 7.92
C LYS A 24 -14.75 4.53 6.82
N LEU A 25 -14.29 4.61 5.57
CA LEU A 25 -15.05 4.09 4.42
C LEU A 25 -15.22 2.57 4.47
N THR A 26 -14.17 1.83 4.82
CA THR A 26 -14.26 0.36 4.93
C THR A 26 -15.26 -0.07 6.00
N GLN A 27 -15.33 0.67 7.11
CA GLN A 27 -16.33 0.41 8.15
C GLN A 27 -17.76 0.60 7.60
N GLN A 28 -17.97 1.65 6.80
CA GLN A 28 -19.27 1.88 6.15
C GLN A 28 -19.59 0.79 5.12
N CYS A 29 -18.58 0.21 4.48
CA CYS A 29 -18.72 -0.88 3.52
C CYS A 29 -18.80 -2.27 4.17
N ARG A 30 -19.02 -2.32 5.47
CA ARG A 30 -19.25 -3.55 6.26
C ARG A 30 -18.03 -4.48 6.34
N TYR A 31 -16.83 -3.91 6.38
CA TYR A 31 -15.64 -4.65 6.80
C TYR A 31 -15.65 -4.69 8.32
N GLU A 32 -16.09 -5.80 8.88
CA GLU A 32 -16.30 -5.94 10.31
C GLU A 32 -14.98 -6.00 11.09
N GLU A 33 -13.94 -6.53 10.45
CA GLU A 33 -12.62 -6.59 11.05
C GLU A 33 -11.62 -5.74 10.25
N CYS A 34 -10.84 -4.94 10.97
CA CYS A 34 -9.79 -4.10 10.42
C CYS A 34 -8.50 -4.31 11.20
N ILE A 35 -7.42 -4.58 10.49
CA ILE A 35 -6.07 -4.69 11.05
C ILE A 35 -5.24 -3.55 10.49
N SER A 36 -4.77 -2.66 11.37
CA SER A 36 -3.86 -1.58 10.99
C SER A 36 -2.45 -1.95 11.43
N LEU A 37 -1.55 -2.17 10.48
CA LEU A 37 -0.16 -2.45 10.79
C LEU A 37 0.54 -1.18 11.29
N SER A 38 1.50 -1.36 12.16
CA SER A 38 2.36 -0.30 12.67
C SER A 38 3.79 -0.81 12.64
N TYR A 39 4.67 -0.05 12.00
CA TYR A 39 6.06 -0.45 11.85
C TYR A 39 6.97 0.34 12.76
N SER A 40 8.03 -0.31 13.21
CA SER A 40 9.15 0.33 13.88
C SER A 40 10.35 0.32 12.93
N TYR A 41 10.64 1.47 12.32
CA TYR A 41 11.77 1.63 11.41
C TYR A 41 12.27 3.07 11.43
N ASP A 42 13.52 3.27 11.84
CA ASP A 42 14.19 4.56 11.81
C ASP A 42 15.62 4.39 11.31
N ARG A 43 15.83 4.68 10.04
CA ARG A 43 17.15 4.59 9.38
C ARG A 43 17.49 5.88 8.63
N GLY A 44 16.88 7.01 9.01
CA GLY A 44 17.12 8.30 8.39
C GLY A 44 16.51 8.42 7.00
N ASN A 45 17.06 9.29 6.17
CA ASN A 45 16.55 9.54 4.82
C ASN A 45 16.98 8.42 3.88
N ILE A 46 16.00 7.68 3.36
CA ILE A 46 16.21 6.56 2.43
C ILE A 46 15.86 6.90 0.98
N ARG A 47 15.25 8.07 0.73
CA ARG A 47 14.84 8.48 -0.62
C ARG A 47 16.03 8.54 -1.57
N GLY A 48 15.91 7.92 -2.75
CA GLY A 48 16.94 7.90 -3.76
C GLY A 48 18.10 6.94 -3.49
N ASN A 49 18.05 6.16 -2.39
CA ASN A 49 19.06 5.15 -2.08
C ASN A 49 18.43 3.75 -2.16
N GLN A 50 18.70 3.06 -3.27
CA GLN A 50 18.10 1.74 -3.53
C GLN A 50 18.45 0.70 -2.47
N GLN A 51 19.68 0.68 -1.98
CA GLN A 51 20.11 -0.28 -0.96
C GLN A 51 19.39 -0.06 0.35
N LYS A 52 19.26 1.21 0.79
CA LYS A 52 18.52 1.55 2.00
C LYS A 52 17.03 1.25 1.86
N MET A 53 16.46 1.50 0.68
CA MET A 53 15.05 1.16 0.40
C MET A 53 14.82 -0.34 0.44
N GLN A 54 15.75 -1.14 -0.11
CA GLN A 54 15.66 -2.60 -0.06
C GLN A 54 15.75 -3.12 1.39
N GLN A 55 16.66 -2.57 2.19
CA GLN A 55 16.78 -2.90 3.61
C GLN A 55 15.51 -2.54 4.38
N ALA A 56 14.93 -1.36 4.09
CA ALA A 56 13.68 -0.93 4.70
C ALA A 56 12.54 -1.89 4.34
N PHE A 57 12.42 -2.25 3.05
CA PHE A 57 11.42 -3.21 2.60
C PHE A 57 11.53 -4.54 3.36
N GLU A 58 12.73 -5.10 3.43
CA GLU A 58 12.95 -6.38 4.10
C GLU A 58 12.58 -6.34 5.58
N ALA A 59 12.97 -5.26 6.28
CA ALA A 59 12.65 -5.08 7.70
C ALA A 59 11.15 -4.93 7.94
N LEU A 60 10.48 -4.13 7.13
CA LEU A 60 9.04 -3.89 7.26
C LEU A 60 8.22 -5.10 6.82
N TYR A 61 8.67 -5.80 5.80
CA TYR A 61 8.04 -7.02 5.35
C TYR A 61 8.07 -8.11 6.44
N ALA A 62 9.21 -8.28 7.10
CA ALA A 62 9.33 -9.21 8.22
C ALA A 62 8.38 -8.84 9.37
N GLN A 63 8.23 -7.56 9.67
CA GLN A 63 7.28 -7.10 10.68
C GLN A 63 5.82 -7.38 10.28
N ALA A 64 5.48 -7.19 9.00
CA ALA A 64 4.15 -7.52 8.50
C ALA A 64 3.88 -9.03 8.62
N GLU A 65 4.84 -9.87 8.26
CA GLU A 65 4.70 -11.32 8.39
C GLU A 65 4.46 -11.73 9.86
N GLU A 66 5.21 -11.14 10.78
CA GLU A 66 5.05 -11.41 12.21
C GLU A 66 3.68 -10.99 12.72
N LYS A 67 3.23 -9.80 12.36
CA LYS A 67 1.95 -9.26 12.84
C LYS A 67 0.74 -9.96 12.25
N LEU A 68 0.87 -10.54 11.06
CA LEU A 68 -0.21 -11.24 10.38
C LEU A 68 -0.13 -12.77 10.54
N ALA A 69 0.86 -13.29 11.27
CA ALA A 69 1.13 -14.72 11.39
C ALA A 69 -0.08 -15.53 11.91
N ASP A 70 -0.84 -14.96 12.83
CA ASP A 70 -1.98 -15.64 13.45
C ASP A 70 -3.32 -15.35 12.77
N VAL A 71 -3.31 -14.63 11.65
CA VAL A 71 -4.55 -14.31 10.93
C VAL A 71 -4.93 -15.48 10.03
N ASP A 72 -6.12 -16.02 10.24
CA ASP A 72 -6.71 -17.02 9.35
C ASP A 72 -7.46 -16.33 8.22
N PHE A 73 -6.77 -16.07 7.11
CA PHE A 73 -7.37 -15.41 5.96
C PHE A 73 -8.49 -16.23 5.31
N GLY A 74 -8.44 -17.54 5.46
CA GLY A 74 -9.43 -18.44 4.88
C GLY A 74 -10.83 -18.32 5.47
N LYS A 75 -10.97 -17.74 6.66
CA LYS A 75 -12.28 -17.56 7.29
C LYS A 75 -13.08 -16.37 6.78
N TYR A 76 -12.44 -15.48 6.01
CA TYR A 76 -13.10 -14.26 5.50
C TYR A 76 -13.65 -14.48 4.10
N SER A 77 -14.87 -13.98 3.88
CA SER A 77 -15.52 -14.02 2.57
C SER A 77 -14.95 -13.01 1.59
N GLU A 78 -14.38 -11.93 2.11
CA GLU A 78 -13.79 -10.85 1.30
C GLU A 78 -12.64 -10.23 2.07
N ILE A 79 -11.52 -9.99 1.37
CA ILE A 79 -10.32 -9.39 1.94
C ILE A 79 -9.93 -8.17 1.10
N LEU A 80 -9.67 -7.06 1.78
CA LEU A 80 -9.22 -5.82 1.18
C LEU A 80 -7.89 -5.40 1.81
N PHE A 81 -6.86 -5.23 0.98
CA PHE A 81 -5.60 -4.62 1.40
C PHE A 81 -5.57 -3.16 0.96
N ILE A 82 -5.35 -2.26 1.89
CA ILE A 82 -5.20 -0.83 1.65
C ILE A 82 -3.78 -0.45 2.04
N SER A 83 -3.03 0.12 1.12
CA SER A 83 -1.61 0.31 1.31
C SER A 83 -1.13 1.68 0.82
N LYS A 84 0.00 2.13 1.36
CA LYS A 84 0.58 3.45 1.10
C LYS A 84 2.08 3.32 0.86
N SER A 85 2.57 3.84 -0.27
CA SER A 85 4.01 3.94 -0.57
C SER A 85 4.71 2.58 -0.51
N VAL A 86 5.75 2.41 0.31
CA VAL A 86 6.41 1.11 0.50
C VAL A 86 5.43 0.03 0.96
N GLY A 87 4.38 0.43 1.68
CA GLY A 87 3.30 -0.48 2.07
C GLY A 87 2.62 -1.15 0.88
N THR A 88 2.57 -0.50 -0.30
CA THR A 88 2.01 -1.10 -1.51
C THR A 88 2.86 -2.27 -2.00
N ILE A 89 4.18 -2.19 -1.86
CA ILE A 89 5.09 -3.29 -2.20
C ILE A 89 4.92 -4.43 -1.21
N ILE A 90 4.85 -4.11 0.08
CA ILE A 90 4.70 -5.09 1.16
C ILE A 90 3.38 -5.85 1.00
N ALA A 91 2.28 -5.14 0.79
CA ALA A 91 0.96 -5.76 0.61
C ALA A 91 0.93 -6.68 -0.62
N SER A 92 1.50 -6.22 -1.73
CA SER A 92 1.54 -6.98 -2.98
C SER A 92 2.40 -8.25 -2.85
N ALA A 93 3.59 -8.12 -2.26
CA ALA A 93 4.49 -9.25 -2.00
C ALA A 93 3.86 -10.26 -1.03
N TYR A 94 3.21 -9.77 0.01
CA TYR A 94 2.55 -10.61 1.00
C TYR A 94 1.39 -11.40 0.37
N ALA A 95 0.54 -10.73 -0.41
CA ALA A 95 -0.57 -11.39 -1.10
C ALA A 95 -0.07 -12.50 -2.04
N GLN A 96 1.02 -12.25 -2.77
CA GLN A 96 1.60 -13.25 -3.67
C GLN A 96 2.18 -14.44 -2.89
N LYS A 97 3.00 -14.16 -1.88
CA LYS A 97 3.69 -15.22 -1.12
C LYS A 97 2.70 -16.17 -0.43
N TYR A 98 1.68 -15.61 0.18
CA TYR A 98 0.70 -16.38 0.94
C TYR A 98 -0.54 -16.74 0.13
N LYS A 99 -0.56 -16.44 -1.16
CA LYS A 99 -1.65 -16.77 -2.10
C LYS A 99 -3.01 -16.27 -1.60
N ILE A 100 -3.02 -15.02 -1.15
CA ILE A 100 -4.23 -14.40 -0.64
C ILE A 100 -4.96 -13.74 -1.81
N SER A 101 -6.18 -14.20 -2.08
CA SER A 101 -7.08 -13.53 -3.02
C SER A 101 -7.70 -12.33 -2.32
N CYS A 102 -7.37 -11.14 -2.79
CA CYS A 102 -7.82 -9.89 -2.17
C CYS A 102 -7.94 -8.78 -3.20
N ARG A 103 -8.81 -7.82 -2.89
CA ARG A 103 -8.80 -6.52 -3.55
C ARG A 103 -7.72 -5.65 -2.93
N GLN A 104 -7.16 -4.72 -3.73
CA GLN A 104 -6.12 -3.83 -3.23
C GLN A 104 -6.41 -2.37 -3.63
N VAL A 105 -6.24 -1.48 -2.67
CA VAL A 105 -6.19 -0.03 -2.89
C VAL A 105 -4.75 0.41 -2.69
N LEU A 106 -4.14 0.97 -3.74
CA LEU A 106 -2.74 1.33 -3.76
C LEU A 106 -2.61 2.86 -3.75
N TYR A 107 -2.30 3.43 -2.60
CA TYR A 107 -2.00 4.86 -2.50
C TYR A 107 -0.52 5.11 -2.75
N THR A 108 -0.23 5.98 -3.71
CA THR A 108 1.13 6.37 -4.10
C THR A 108 2.07 5.17 -4.27
N PRO A 109 1.70 4.23 -5.17
CA PRO A 109 2.54 3.07 -5.43
C PRO A 109 3.87 3.47 -6.03
N LEU A 110 4.86 2.60 -5.87
CA LEU A 110 6.18 2.73 -6.43
C LEU A 110 6.32 1.81 -7.65
N GLU A 111 7.38 1.97 -8.43
CA GLU A 111 7.60 1.12 -9.61
C GLU A 111 7.70 -0.37 -9.22
N GLN A 112 8.36 -0.65 -8.10
CA GLN A 112 8.55 -1.99 -7.58
C GLN A 112 7.23 -2.71 -7.21
N THR A 113 6.18 -1.94 -6.92
CA THR A 113 4.85 -2.50 -6.64
C THR A 113 4.36 -3.37 -7.80
N TYR A 114 4.67 -2.96 -9.02
CA TYR A 114 4.21 -3.61 -10.24
C TYR A 114 5.06 -4.81 -10.67
N ALA A 115 6.08 -5.18 -9.89
CA ALA A 115 6.76 -6.46 -10.04
C ALA A 115 5.88 -7.64 -9.59
N PHE A 116 4.79 -7.35 -8.85
CA PHE A 116 3.83 -8.33 -8.36
C PHE A 116 2.53 -8.25 -9.16
N PRO A 117 1.83 -9.38 -9.35
CA PRO A 117 0.52 -9.37 -9.99
C PRO A 117 -0.56 -8.84 -9.05
N HIS A 118 -1.61 -8.27 -9.62
CA HIS A 118 -2.78 -7.80 -8.87
C HIS A 118 -4.04 -8.30 -9.60
N GLU A 119 -4.90 -9.01 -8.90
CA GLU A 119 -6.15 -9.54 -9.48
C GLU A 119 -7.22 -8.46 -9.60
N ASP A 120 -7.36 -7.64 -8.59
CA ASP A 120 -8.37 -6.57 -8.51
C ASP A 120 -7.78 -5.43 -7.69
N ALA A 121 -7.36 -4.37 -8.35
CA ALA A 121 -6.71 -3.24 -7.70
C ALA A 121 -7.11 -1.92 -8.33
N ILE A 122 -6.95 -0.86 -7.54
CA ILE A 122 -7.12 0.54 -7.95
C ILE A 122 -5.97 1.33 -7.32
N ALA A 123 -5.46 2.31 -8.04
CA ALA A 123 -4.30 3.09 -7.59
C ALA A 123 -4.56 4.61 -7.67
N PHE A 124 -3.86 5.34 -6.82
CA PHE A 124 -3.92 6.80 -6.74
C PHE A 124 -2.51 7.37 -6.60
N ILE A 125 -2.17 8.38 -7.40
CA ILE A 125 -0.84 9.00 -7.39
C ILE A 125 -0.91 10.49 -7.70
N GLY A 126 -0.02 11.26 -7.09
CA GLY A 126 0.18 12.67 -7.44
C GLY A 126 1.23 12.81 -8.56
N THR A 127 1.00 13.73 -9.49
CA THR A 127 1.93 13.93 -10.61
C THR A 127 3.26 14.56 -10.21
N ALA A 128 3.32 15.18 -9.02
CA ALA A 128 4.55 15.75 -8.45
C ALA A 128 5.16 14.88 -7.34
N ASP A 129 4.81 13.59 -7.30
CA ASP A 129 5.38 12.64 -6.33
C ASP A 129 6.88 12.47 -6.58
N PRO A 130 7.76 12.81 -5.62
CA PRO A 130 9.21 12.71 -5.82
C PRO A 130 9.79 11.33 -5.54
N TRP A 131 8.99 10.39 -5.00
CA TRP A 131 9.46 9.05 -4.63
C TRP A 131 9.47 8.06 -5.78
N SER A 132 8.82 8.40 -6.87
CA SER A 132 8.74 7.56 -8.06
C SER A 132 8.76 8.43 -9.31
N ASN A 133 8.73 7.79 -10.48
CA ASN A 133 8.41 8.45 -11.73
C ASN A 133 6.91 8.24 -11.98
N PRO A 134 6.04 9.25 -11.72
CA PRO A 134 4.60 9.06 -11.84
C PRO A 134 4.15 8.61 -13.23
N GLN A 135 4.78 9.11 -14.30
CA GLN A 135 4.44 8.69 -15.66
C GLN A 135 4.71 7.21 -15.89
N LYS A 136 5.83 6.71 -15.35
CA LYS A 136 6.18 5.30 -15.44
C LYS A 136 5.23 4.43 -14.59
N VAL A 137 4.88 4.89 -13.40
CA VAL A 137 3.90 4.21 -12.53
C VAL A 137 2.56 4.08 -13.24
N VAL A 138 2.08 5.14 -13.89
CA VAL A 138 0.83 5.11 -14.65
C VAL A 138 0.90 4.06 -15.77
N ARG A 139 1.99 4.03 -16.53
CA ARG A 139 2.15 3.02 -17.60
C ARG A 139 2.16 1.59 -17.06
N LEU A 140 2.87 1.35 -15.95
CA LEU A 140 2.92 0.03 -15.32
C LEU A 140 1.54 -0.41 -14.82
N SER A 141 0.79 0.53 -14.25
CA SER A 141 -0.59 0.28 -13.80
C SER A 141 -1.50 -0.09 -14.97
N GLU A 142 -1.42 0.67 -16.06
CA GLU A 142 -2.19 0.40 -17.28
C GLU A 142 -1.83 -0.96 -17.89
N GLN A 143 -0.58 -1.35 -17.89
CA GLN A 143 -0.12 -2.65 -18.39
C GLN A 143 -0.73 -3.82 -17.61
N GLN A 144 -1.00 -3.63 -16.32
CA GLN A 144 -1.70 -4.63 -15.50
C GLN A 144 -3.22 -4.45 -15.48
N HIS A 145 -3.75 -3.53 -16.30
CA HIS A 145 -5.19 -3.19 -16.32
C HIS A 145 -5.70 -2.70 -14.96
N ILE A 146 -4.85 -2.00 -14.20
CA ILE A 146 -5.21 -1.40 -12.91
C ILE A 146 -5.63 0.05 -13.16
N PRO A 147 -6.89 0.42 -12.87
CA PRO A 147 -7.28 1.83 -12.91
C PRO A 147 -6.39 2.66 -11.98
N ILE A 148 -5.87 3.76 -12.50
CA ILE A 148 -5.05 4.68 -11.72
C ILE A 148 -5.57 6.10 -11.88
N TYR A 149 -5.78 6.78 -10.77
CA TYR A 149 -6.23 8.16 -10.71
C TYR A 149 -5.06 9.06 -10.36
N THR A 150 -4.85 10.09 -11.17
CA THR A 150 -3.75 11.05 -10.98
C THR A 150 -4.30 12.38 -10.48
N TYR A 151 -3.51 13.03 -9.63
CA TYR A 151 -3.84 14.35 -9.06
C TYR A 151 -2.73 15.31 -9.45
N ASP A 152 -3.05 16.26 -10.29
CA ASP A 152 -2.08 17.19 -10.88
C ASP A 152 -1.44 18.06 -9.80
N GLY A 153 -0.09 18.09 -9.80
CA GLY A 153 0.70 18.86 -8.84
C GLY A 153 0.74 18.29 -7.42
N ALA A 154 0.06 17.17 -7.15
CA ALA A 154 0.05 16.57 -5.82
C ALA A 154 1.34 15.80 -5.52
N ASN A 155 1.74 15.82 -4.25
CA ASN A 155 2.97 15.19 -3.74
C ASN A 155 2.74 13.72 -3.35
N HIS A 156 3.71 13.15 -2.62
CA HIS A 156 3.65 11.75 -2.16
C HIS A 156 2.55 11.46 -1.13
N SER A 157 1.94 12.46 -0.54
CA SER A 157 0.78 12.33 0.36
C SER A 157 -0.53 12.67 -0.34
N ILE A 158 -0.50 12.89 -1.66
CA ILE A 158 -1.61 13.38 -2.47
C ILE A 158 -2.13 14.70 -1.91
N GLU A 159 -1.20 15.59 -1.57
CA GLU A 159 -1.49 16.94 -1.13
C GLU A 159 -1.03 17.93 -2.20
N ALA A 160 -1.89 18.91 -2.51
CA ALA A 160 -1.54 19.96 -3.44
C ALA A 160 -0.47 20.88 -2.84
N ALA A 161 0.39 21.45 -3.68
CA ALA A 161 1.27 22.54 -3.27
C ALA A 161 0.44 23.77 -2.95
N GLU A 162 0.83 24.51 -1.89
CA GLU A 162 0.21 25.80 -1.54
C GLU A 162 0.63 26.90 -2.52
#